data_22dce21efb591b0acd82aa7377aabdc1
#
_entry.id   22dce21efb591b0acd82aa7377aabdc1
#
_cell.length_a   1.000
_cell.length_b   1.000
_cell.length_c   1.000
_cell.angle_alpha   90.00
_cell.angle_beta   90.00
_cell.angle_gamma   90.00
#
_symmetry.space_group_name_H-M   'P 1'
#
loop_
_entity.id
_entity.type
_entity.pdbx_description
1 polymer ?
#
loop_
_entity_poly.entity_id
_entity_poly.type
_entity_poly.pdbx_seq_one_letter_code
_entity_poly.pdbx_strand_id
1 'polypeptide(L)'
;LKCILLAQVLIKKVMGIKIAWCPGGPIVQCDNPNNGIDALEKFKEVIFEEKIINTRCKPYMSDTSENQKMFSNISKSDYSFTSFKSNILKIIPDDKFLEHVKKKHRYYIKQSGKVGLIWKSYSGSETANIFSIVYDEMQKNKNLKLPIIDIDSFSKILGVNQEGKPRLFTFAALENNKPVSVCVVSLLGNKAFYHYAASTERGRVVSASYGMIFNLIKELRGLAVDELDFGGISADGSSSGVDFFKLGFNGEELLKIGEFDISKSKVYSYVFSKLLQFKKNL
;
A
#
# COMPACT_ATOMS: atom_id res chain seq x y z
N LEU A 1 -9.67 16.65 22.70
CA LEU A 1 -10.41 15.52 22.08
C LEU A 1 -10.06 14.26 22.86
N LYS A 2 -11.01 13.63 23.55
CA LYS A 2 -10.71 12.47 24.44
C LYS A 2 -10.24 11.24 23.63
N CYS A 3 -10.95 10.86 22.55
CA CYS A 3 -10.55 9.83 21.60
C CYS A 3 -11.46 9.86 20.37
N ILE A 4 -10.90 9.60 19.20
CA ILE A 4 -11.65 9.37 17.95
C ILE A 4 -11.22 8.01 17.41
N LEU A 5 -12.20 7.19 17.06
CA LEU A 5 -11.98 5.95 16.32
C LEU A 5 -12.76 6.00 15.01
N LEU A 6 -12.04 5.76 13.91
CA LEU A 6 -12.62 5.63 12.58
C LEU A 6 -12.30 4.26 12.01
N ALA A 7 -13.31 3.55 11.53
CA ALA A 7 -13.13 2.25 10.90
C ALA A 7 -14.02 2.11 9.67
N GLN A 8 -13.44 1.66 8.55
CA GLN A 8 -14.17 1.18 7.40
C GLN A 8 -14.16 -0.34 7.44
N VAL A 9 -15.34 -0.94 7.51
CA VAL A 9 -15.49 -2.38 7.66
C VAL A 9 -16.18 -2.97 6.43
N LEU A 10 -15.49 -3.85 5.73
CA LEU A 10 -16.01 -4.57 4.57
C LEU A 10 -16.64 -5.89 5.06
N ILE A 11 -17.96 -5.99 4.98
CA ILE A 11 -18.71 -7.16 5.46
C ILE A 11 -19.01 -8.09 4.29
N LYS A 12 -18.69 -9.37 4.47
CA LYS A 12 -19.07 -10.44 3.54
C LYS A 12 -19.93 -11.48 4.24
N LYS A 13 -21.04 -11.87 3.61
CA LYS A 13 -21.89 -12.96 4.07
C LYS A 13 -21.52 -14.23 3.31
N VAL A 14 -21.16 -15.29 4.05
CA VAL A 14 -20.81 -16.60 3.50
C VAL A 14 -21.64 -17.65 4.22
N MET A 15 -22.49 -18.40 3.52
CA MET A 15 -23.38 -19.42 4.09
C MET A 15 -24.19 -18.92 5.31
N GLY A 16 -24.72 -17.69 5.21
CA GLY A 16 -25.49 -17.07 6.30
C GLY A 16 -24.65 -16.38 7.39
N ILE A 17 -23.35 -16.60 7.43
CA ILE A 17 -22.43 -16.09 8.45
C ILE A 17 -21.80 -14.77 7.95
N LYS A 18 -21.82 -13.74 8.78
CA LYS A 18 -21.13 -12.47 8.50
C LYS A 18 -19.68 -12.54 9.01
N ILE A 19 -18.73 -12.31 8.11
CA ILE A 19 -17.30 -12.07 8.39
C ILE A 19 -16.93 -10.70 7.87
N ALA A 20 -15.89 -10.09 8.43
CA ALA A 20 -15.51 -8.74 8.03
C ALA A 20 -13.99 -8.53 7.95
N TRP A 21 -13.62 -7.52 7.17
CA TRP A 21 -12.26 -7.02 6.99
C TRP A 21 -12.23 -5.51 7.20
N CYS A 22 -11.30 -5.03 8.01
CA CYS A 22 -11.05 -3.61 8.28
C CYS A 22 -9.65 -3.23 7.78
N PRO A 23 -9.49 -2.98 6.46
CA PRO A 23 -8.20 -2.63 5.87
C PRO A 23 -7.78 -1.23 6.27
N GLY A 24 -6.52 -1.07 6.73
CA GLY A 24 -6.00 0.22 7.19
C GLY A 24 -6.54 0.71 8.52
N GLY A 25 -7.46 -0.03 9.12
CA GLY A 25 -8.16 0.38 10.34
C GLY A 25 -8.25 -0.71 11.41
N PRO A 26 -8.85 -0.37 12.58
CA PRO A 26 -9.34 0.97 12.93
C PRO A 26 -8.22 2.00 13.07
N ILE A 27 -8.49 3.26 12.71
CA ILE A 27 -7.63 4.41 13.01
C ILE A 27 -8.07 4.94 14.37
N VAL A 28 -7.14 5.03 15.32
CA VAL A 28 -7.42 5.52 16.67
C VAL A 28 -6.54 6.73 16.95
N GLN A 29 -7.16 7.84 17.28
CA GLN A 29 -6.49 9.06 17.74
C GLN A 29 -6.99 9.37 19.15
N CYS A 30 -6.10 9.35 20.14
CA CYS A 30 -6.43 9.56 21.55
C CYS A 30 -5.28 10.27 22.28
N ASP A 31 -5.64 10.91 23.41
CA ASP A 31 -4.68 11.63 24.26
C ASP A 31 -3.81 10.68 25.08
N ASN A 32 -4.32 9.47 25.35
CA ASN A 32 -3.57 8.42 26.02
C ASN A 32 -4.04 7.02 25.59
N PRO A 33 -3.21 5.97 25.74
CA PRO A 33 -3.55 4.60 25.31
C PRO A 33 -4.81 4.01 25.97
N ASN A 34 -5.15 4.40 27.20
CA ASN A 34 -6.33 3.86 27.89
C ASN A 34 -7.63 4.30 27.19
N ASN A 35 -7.71 5.58 26.75
CA ASN A 35 -8.84 6.06 25.97
C ASN A 35 -8.97 5.29 24.64
N GLY A 36 -7.85 4.87 24.07
CA GLY A 36 -7.82 4.03 22.87
C GLY A 36 -8.35 2.62 23.13
N ILE A 37 -8.01 2.02 24.28
CA ILE A 37 -8.55 0.72 24.72
C ILE A 37 -10.09 0.81 24.82
N ASP A 38 -10.61 1.83 25.50
CA ASP A 38 -12.06 2.02 25.67
C ASP A 38 -12.77 2.21 24.32
N ALA A 39 -12.16 2.95 23.38
CA ALA A 39 -12.70 3.14 22.05
C ALA A 39 -12.71 1.83 21.24
N LEU A 40 -11.68 0.99 21.37
CA LEU A 40 -11.60 -0.31 20.73
C LEU A 40 -12.61 -1.32 21.32
N GLU A 41 -12.86 -1.28 22.64
CA GLU A 41 -13.93 -2.10 23.24
C GLU A 41 -15.30 -1.70 22.70
N LYS A 42 -15.62 -0.41 22.60
CA LYS A 42 -16.85 0.06 21.95
C LYS A 42 -16.94 -0.36 20.50
N PHE A 43 -15.87 -0.29 19.76
CA PHE A 43 -15.83 -0.77 18.38
C PHE A 43 -16.14 -2.27 18.30
N LYS A 44 -15.58 -3.06 19.20
CA LYS A 44 -15.85 -4.50 19.33
C LYS A 44 -17.33 -4.79 19.65
N GLU A 45 -17.96 -4.00 20.53
CA GLU A 45 -19.41 -4.09 20.82
C GLU A 45 -20.23 -3.88 19.53
N VAL A 46 -19.97 -2.82 18.77
CA VAL A 46 -20.62 -2.52 17.48
C VAL A 46 -20.47 -3.69 16.48
N ILE A 47 -19.27 -4.27 16.38
CA ILE A 47 -19.03 -5.44 15.52
C ILE A 47 -19.92 -6.63 15.94
N PHE A 48 -20.11 -6.84 17.22
CA PHE A 48 -20.93 -7.95 17.73
C PHE A 48 -22.43 -7.70 17.61
N GLU A 49 -22.90 -6.45 17.78
CA GLU A 49 -24.27 -6.03 17.52
C GLU A 49 -24.68 -6.26 16.06
N GLU A 50 -23.76 -6.00 15.12
CA GLU A 50 -23.93 -6.28 13.70
C GLU A 50 -23.94 -7.80 13.36
N LYS A 51 -23.82 -8.67 14.37
CA LYS A 51 -23.77 -10.14 14.23
C LYS A 51 -22.61 -10.64 13.37
N ILE A 52 -21.52 -9.90 13.36
CA ILE A 52 -20.28 -10.31 12.69
C ILE A 52 -19.53 -11.27 13.63
N ILE A 53 -19.18 -12.45 13.14
CA ILE A 53 -18.54 -13.49 13.98
C ILE A 53 -17.03 -13.29 14.09
N ASN A 54 -16.40 -12.72 13.07
CA ASN A 54 -14.97 -12.40 13.04
C ASN A 54 -14.72 -11.18 12.15
N THR A 55 -13.97 -10.21 12.67
CA THR A 55 -13.46 -9.07 11.93
C THR A 55 -11.94 -9.07 12.01
N ARG A 56 -11.27 -9.22 10.87
CA ARG A 56 -9.83 -9.01 10.77
C ARG A 56 -9.55 -7.53 10.59
N CYS A 57 -8.80 -6.95 11.53
CA CYS A 57 -8.36 -5.56 11.52
C CYS A 57 -6.88 -5.48 11.13
N LYS A 58 -6.53 -4.51 10.29
CA LYS A 58 -5.15 -4.18 9.94
C LYS A 58 -4.90 -2.69 10.13
N PRO A 59 -4.66 -2.22 11.36
CA PRO A 59 -4.38 -0.81 11.61
C PRO A 59 -3.13 -0.35 10.85
N TYR A 60 -3.19 0.85 10.26
CA TYR A 60 -2.01 1.49 9.69
C TYR A 60 -1.29 2.27 10.79
N MET A 61 -0.69 1.55 11.72
CA MET A 61 0.00 2.09 12.90
C MET A 61 1.36 1.44 13.08
N SER A 62 2.33 2.23 13.54
CA SER A 62 3.68 1.75 13.87
C SER A 62 3.65 0.79 15.05
N ASP A 63 4.57 -0.17 15.06
CA ASP A 63 4.73 -1.13 16.15
C ASP A 63 5.50 -0.48 17.31
N THR A 64 4.79 0.29 18.13
CA THR A 64 5.31 0.94 19.36
C THR A 64 4.67 0.31 20.58
N SER A 65 5.33 0.44 21.74
CA SER A 65 4.81 -0.05 23.03
C SER A 65 3.44 0.55 23.38
N GLU A 66 3.20 1.82 23.03
CA GLU A 66 1.93 2.51 23.24
C GLU A 66 0.82 1.91 22.38
N ASN A 67 1.09 1.70 21.09
CA ASN A 67 0.14 1.10 20.18
C ASN A 67 -0.14 -0.37 20.54
N GLN A 68 0.88 -1.13 20.94
CA GLN A 68 0.70 -2.49 21.44
C GLN A 68 -0.18 -2.53 22.70
N LYS A 69 0.06 -1.60 23.64
CA LYS A 69 -0.78 -1.46 24.84
C LYS A 69 -2.23 -1.14 24.48
N MET A 70 -2.46 -0.25 23.53
CA MET A 70 -3.81 0.12 23.07
C MET A 70 -4.59 -1.08 22.52
N PHE A 71 -3.91 -1.98 21.78
CA PHE A 71 -4.52 -3.18 21.20
C PHE A 71 -4.45 -4.43 22.11
N SER A 72 -4.02 -4.30 23.37
CA SER A 72 -3.79 -5.44 24.28
C SER A 72 -5.02 -6.32 24.54
N ASN A 73 -6.23 -5.74 24.48
CA ASN A 73 -7.50 -6.46 24.69
C ASN A 73 -8.07 -7.09 23.40
N ILE A 74 -7.37 -6.97 22.28
CA ILE A 74 -7.76 -7.58 21.01
C ILE A 74 -6.73 -8.64 20.64
N SER A 75 -7.20 -9.81 20.25
CA SER A 75 -6.31 -10.92 19.92
C SER A 75 -5.48 -10.61 18.67
N LYS A 76 -4.15 -10.69 18.78
CA LYS A 76 -3.28 -10.63 17.61
C LYS A 76 -3.54 -11.87 16.75
N SER A 77 -3.57 -11.69 15.43
CA SER A 77 -3.86 -12.79 14.51
C SER A 77 -2.68 -13.76 14.42
N ASP A 78 -2.95 -15.06 14.47
CA ASP A 78 -1.93 -16.11 14.31
C ASP A 78 -1.33 -16.14 12.89
N TYR A 79 -2.03 -15.56 11.94
CA TYR A 79 -1.62 -15.50 10.54
C TYR A 79 -1.87 -14.10 9.97
N SER A 80 -0.81 -13.46 9.51
CA SER A 80 -0.91 -12.19 8.77
C SER A 80 -1.07 -12.44 7.27
N PHE A 81 -2.18 -11.97 6.72
CA PHE A 81 -2.45 -12.04 5.28
C PHE A 81 -1.60 -11.05 4.48
N THR A 82 -1.20 -9.96 5.11
CA THR A 82 -0.47 -8.86 4.47
C THR A 82 0.87 -8.62 5.18
N SER A 83 1.78 -7.93 4.49
CA SER A 83 3.05 -7.55 5.10
C SER A 83 2.84 -6.61 6.29
N PHE A 84 3.59 -6.82 7.36
CA PHE A 84 3.67 -5.94 8.52
C PHE A 84 4.86 -4.96 8.45
N LYS A 85 5.66 -5.02 7.38
CA LYS A 85 6.75 -4.08 7.10
C LYS A 85 6.43 -3.25 5.88
N SER A 86 6.73 -1.96 5.93
CA SER A 86 6.75 -1.05 4.78
C SER A 86 8.12 -0.42 4.62
N ASN A 87 8.45 0.03 3.41
CA ASN A 87 9.63 0.83 3.15
C ASN A 87 9.21 2.28 2.88
N ILE A 88 9.64 3.20 3.73
CA ILE A 88 9.29 4.62 3.67
C ILE A 88 10.47 5.41 3.09
N LEU A 89 10.23 6.05 1.96
CA LEU A 89 11.23 6.84 1.28
C LEU A 89 11.03 8.32 1.61
N LYS A 90 12.07 8.97 2.15
CA LYS A 90 12.05 10.43 2.35
C LYS A 90 12.25 11.15 1.03
N ILE A 91 11.49 12.21 0.80
CA ILE A 91 11.60 13.05 -0.40
C ILE A 91 12.71 14.07 -0.18
N ILE A 92 13.88 13.80 -0.75
CA ILE A 92 15.09 14.61 -0.61
C ILE A 92 15.56 15.16 -1.98
N PRO A 93 16.45 16.17 -2.03
CA PRO A 93 17.01 16.68 -3.28
C PRO A 93 17.70 15.61 -4.14
N ASP A 94 17.71 15.81 -5.46
CA ASP A 94 18.12 14.81 -6.45
C ASP A 94 19.53 14.27 -6.28
N ASP A 95 20.49 15.16 -6.01
CA ASP A 95 21.89 14.82 -5.76
C ASP A 95 22.02 13.93 -4.53
N LYS A 96 21.42 14.34 -3.40
CA LYS A 96 21.40 13.58 -2.17
C LYS A 96 20.64 12.26 -2.33
N PHE A 97 19.56 12.25 -3.12
CA PHE A 97 18.81 11.02 -3.38
C PHE A 97 19.67 9.99 -4.12
N LEU A 98 20.40 10.39 -5.17
CA LEU A 98 21.29 9.50 -5.90
C LEU A 98 22.44 8.95 -5.03
N GLU A 99 22.96 9.75 -4.10
CA GLU A 99 23.98 9.30 -3.14
C GLU A 99 23.39 8.27 -2.14
N HIS A 100 22.18 8.51 -1.70
CA HIS A 100 21.45 7.67 -0.75
C HIS A 100 21.09 6.28 -1.31
N VAL A 101 20.75 6.20 -2.59
CA VAL A 101 20.33 4.96 -3.28
C VAL A 101 21.50 3.96 -3.39
N LYS A 102 21.24 2.66 -3.18
CA LYS A 102 22.26 1.59 -3.32
C LYS A 102 22.92 1.59 -4.69
N LYS A 103 24.22 1.26 -4.75
CA LYS A 103 25.06 1.32 -5.96
C LYS A 103 24.41 0.69 -7.21
N LYS A 104 23.77 -0.47 -7.09
CA LYS A 104 23.12 -1.17 -8.21
C LYS A 104 21.89 -0.41 -8.74
N HIS A 105 21.08 0.18 -7.85
CA HIS A 105 19.92 0.99 -8.23
C HIS A 105 20.36 2.30 -8.89
N ARG A 106 21.38 2.96 -8.37
CA ARG A 106 22.01 4.14 -8.97
C ARG A 106 22.50 3.87 -10.40
N TYR A 107 23.08 2.70 -10.62
CA TYR A 107 23.44 2.25 -11.96
C TYR A 107 22.21 2.15 -12.87
N TYR A 108 21.13 1.49 -12.44
CA TYR A 108 19.90 1.34 -13.24
C TYR A 108 19.23 2.69 -13.53
N ILE A 109 19.18 3.61 -12.55
CA ILE A 109 18.68 4.97 -12.75
C ILE A 109 19.48 5.67 -13.86
N LYS A 110 20.82 5.59 -13.81
CA LYS A 110 21.69 6.17 -14.83
C LYS A 110 21.50 5.52 -16.20
N GLN A 111 21.27 4.21 -16.27
CA GLN A 111 21.01 3.52 -17.55
C GLN A 111 19.68 3.98 -18.16
N SER A 112 18.61 4.08 -17.38
CA SER A 112 17.32 4.56 -17.88
C SER A 112 17.38 6.00 -18.41
N GLY A 113 18.25 6.84 -17.85
CA GLY A 113 18.46 8.21 -18.31
C GLY A 113 19.14 8.34 -19.69
N LYS A 114 19.78 7.25 -20.19
CA LYS A 114 20.44 7.25 -21.51
C LYS A 114 19.48 6.96 -22.67
N VAL A 115 18.26 6.52 -22.40
CA VAL A 115 17.31 6.01 -23.40
C VAL A 115 16.40 7.11 -23.94
N GLY A 116 16.40 8.30 -23.37
CA GLY A 116 15.52 9.40 -23.79
C GLY A 116 14.05 9.16 -23.38
N LEU A 117 13.81 8.49 -22.24
CA LEU A 117 12.47 8.29 -21.70
C LEU A 117 11.85 9.62 -21.27
N ILE A 118 10.55 9.76 -21.55
CA ILE A 118 9.73 10.90 -21.10
C ILE A 118 8.96 10.45 -19.86
N TRP A 119 8.92 11.31 -18.84
CA TRP A 119 8.23 11.07 -17.58
C TRP A 119 6.98 11.93 -17.51
N LYS A 120 5.84 11.32 -17.21
CA LYS A 120 4.56 12.05 -17.23
C LYS A 120 3.59 11.53 -16.19
N SER A 121 2.89 12.46 -15.52
CA SER A 121 1.76 12.18 -14.63
C SER A 121 0.46 12.22 -15.40
N TYR A 122 -0.43 11.27 -15.11
CA TYR A 122 -1.79 11.17 -15.67
C TYR A 122 -2.78 11.10 -14.52
N SER A 123 -3.81 11.94 -14.58
CA SER A 123 -4.85 12.03 -13.55
C SER A 123 -6.25 11.95 -14.15
N GLY A 124 -7.27 11.83 -13.31
CA GLY A 124 -8.66 11.71 -13.75
C GLY A 124 -8.89 10.47 -14.59
N SER A 125 -9.58 10.61 -15.71
CA SER A 125 -9.95 9.49 -16.61
C SER A 125 -8.76 8.81 -17.30
N GLU A 126 -7.62 9.48 -17.43
CA GLU A 126 -6.42 8.90 -18.05
C GLU A 126 -5.68 7.93 -17.11
N THR A 127 -5.85 8.08 -15.78
CA THR A 127 -5.15 7.29 -14.75
C THR A 127 -5.30 5.79 -14.99
N ALA A 128 -6.52 5.32 -15.12
CA ALA A 128 -6.82 3.90 -15.34
C ALA A 128 -6.35 3.41 -16.70
N ASN A 129 -6.57 4.20 -17.76
CA ASN A 129 -6.24 3.82 -19.14
C ASN A 129 -4.73 3.60 -19.31
N ILE A 130 -3.91 4.56 -18.86
CA ILE A 130 -2.44 4.45 -18.99
C ILE A 130 -1.88 3.29 -18.16
N PHE A 131 -2.43 3.03 -16.97
CA PHE A 131 -2.03 1.89 -16.16
C PHE A 131 -2.38 0.56 -16.84
N SER A 132 -3.62 0.40 -17.33
CA SER A 132 -4.10 -0.86 -17.91
C SER A 132 -3.29 -1.27 -19.15
N ILE A 133 -2.88 -0.35 -20.01
CA ILE A 133 -2.05 -0.64 -21.19
C ILE A 133 -0.81 -1.46 -20.82
N VAL A 134 -0.06 -1.00 -19.80
CA VAL A 134 1.19 -1.66 -19.37
C VAL A 134 0.90 -2.91 -18.51
N TYR A 135 -0.15 -2.85 -17.70
CA TYR A 135 -0.54 -3.96 -16.84
C TYR A 135 -1.01 -5.18 -17.63
N ASP A 136 -1.83 -4.97 -18.65
CA ASP A 136 -2.33 -6.03 -19.55
C ASP A 136 -1.20 -6.66 -20.37
N GLU A 137 -0.26 -5.84 -20.89
CA GLU A 137 0.92 -6.37 -21.58
C GLU A 137 1.78 -7.21 -20.61
N MET A 138 2.00 -6.73 -19.38
CA MET A 138 2.75 -7.48 -18.37
C MET A 138 2.08 -8.82 -18.04
N GLN A 139 0.75 -8.86 -17.91
CA GLN A 139 0.00 -10.10 -17.65
C GLN A 139 0.16 -11.11 -18.79
N LYS A 140 -0.04 -10.67 -20.03
CA LYS A 140 0.11 -11.50 -21.22
C LYS A 140 1.50 -12.12 -21.31
N ASN A 141 2.56 -11.30 -21.16
CA ASN A 141 3.94 -11.73 -21.28
C ASN A 141 4.39 -12.70 -20.18
N LYS A 142 3.79 -12.61 -18.99
CA LYS A 142 4.12 -13.50 -17.86
C LYS A 142 3.17 -14.68 -17.70
N ASN A 143 2.14 -14.77 -18.55
CA ASN A 143 1.06 -15.74 -18.45
C ASN A 143 0.45 -15.80 -17.02
N LEU A 144 0.27 -14.63 -16.40
CA LEU A 144 -0.24 -14.48 -15.04
C LEU A 144 -1.71 -14.12 -15.06
N LYS A 145 -2.52 -14.77 -14.25
CA LYS A 145 -3.88 -14.33 -13.93
C LYS A 145 -3.81 -13.42 -12.71
N LEU A 146 -3.53 -12.14 -12.94
CA LEU A 146 -3.51 -11.15 -11.88
C LEU A 146 -4.94 -10.60 -11.64
N PRO A 147 -5.24 -10.10 -10.42
CA PRO A 147 -6.54 -9.52 -10.14
C PRO A 147 -6.81 -8.29 -10.99
N ILE A 148 -8.09 -8.07 -11.34
CA ILE A 148 -8.54 -6.81 -11.94
C ILE A 148 -8.40 -5.72 -10.90
N ILE A 149 -7.70 -4.64 -11.27
CA ILE A 149 -7.49 -3.46 -10.43
C ILE A 149 -8.38 -2.34 -10.95
N ASP A 150 -9.39 -1.97 -10.19
CA ASP A 150 -10.33 -0.89 -10.55
C ASP A 150 -9.76 0.48 -10.14
N ILE A 151 -8.80 0.96 -10.94
CA ILE A 151 -8.17 2.27 -10.74
C ILE A 151 -9.17 3.41 -10.95
N ASP A 152 -10.15 3.25 -11.85
CA ASP A 152 -11.13 4.30 -12.15
C ASP A 152 -12.03 4.58 -10.93
N SER A 153 -12.60 3.54 -10.34
CA SER A 153 -13.36 3.69 -9.08
C SER A 153 -12.50 4.24 -7.94
N PHE A 154 -11.24 3.81 -7.83
CA PHE A 154 -10.33 4.32 -6.82
C PHE A 154 -10.05 5.82 -7.02
N SER A 155 -9.82 6.26 -8.27
CA SER A 155 -9.64 7.67 -8.61
C SER A 155 -10.87 8.51 -8.27
N LYS A 156 -12.07 8.02 -8.57
CA LYS A 156 -13.34 8.71 -8.26
C LYS A 156 -13.56 8.84 -6.75
N ILE A 157 -13.28 7.80 -5.98
CA ILE A 157 -13.44 7.80 -4.51
C ILE A 157 -12.47 8.79 -3.85
N LEU A 158 -11.22 8.83 -4.27
CA LEU A 158 -10.23 9.75 -3.69
C LEU A 158 -10.46 11.20 -4.13
N GLY A 159 -10.93 11.40 -5.38
CA GLY A 159 -11.23 12.73 -5.91
C GLY A 159 -10.02 13.65 -5.92
N VAL A 160 -10.29 14.93 -5.61
CA VAL A 160 -9.28 15.99 -5.51
C VAL A 160 -9.12 16.48 -4.07
N ASN A 161 -7.99 17.13 -3.77
CA ASN A 161 -7.77 17.81 -2.49
C ASN A 161 -8.45 19.19 -2.47
N GLN A 162 -8.29 19.94 -1.38
CA GLN A 162 -8.87 21.29 -1.22
C GLN A 162 -8.39 22.31 -2.27
N GLU A 163 -7.22 22.07 -2.88
CA GLU A 163 -6.64 22.90 -3.94
C GLU A 163 -7.05 22.45 -5.35
N GLY A 164 -7.96 21.47 -5.48
CA GLY A 164 -8.38 20.90 -6.75
C GLY A 164 -7.36 19.93 -7.39
N LYS A 165 -6.27 19.60 -6.70
CA LYS A 165 -5.27 18.65 -7.20
C LYS A 165 -5.75 17.20 -7.03
N PRO A 166 -5.53 16.31 -8.02
CA PRO A 166 -5.94 14.90 -7.92
C PRO A 166 -5.21 14.20 -6.78
N ARG A 167 -5.94 13.39 -6.01
CA ARG A 167 -5.38 12.57 -4.94
C ARG A 167 -4.87 11.22 -5.42
N LEU A 168 -5.13 10.86 -6.67
CA LEU A 168 -4.61 9.66 -7.33
C LEU A 168 -4.13 10.03 -8.72
N PHE A 169 -2.97 9.53 -9.09
CA PHE A 169 -2.42 9.65 -10.43
C PHE A 169 -1.61 8.42 -10.83
N THR A 170 -1.47 8.19 -12.13
CA THR A 170 -0.52 7.24 -12.70
C THR A 170 0.70 8.00 -13.19
N PHE A 171 1.87 7.65 -12.67
CA PHE A 171 3.15 8.16 -13.17
C PHE A 171 3.76 7.16 -14.15
N ALA A 172 4.17 7.61 -15.32
CA ALA A 172 4.59 6.77 -16.42
C ALA A 172 5.96 7.16 -16.97
N ALA A 173 6.71 6.14 -17.38
CA ALA A 173 7.86 6.25 -18.29
C ALA A 173 7.40 5.92 -19.70
N LEU A 174 7.63 6.83 -20.65
CA LEU A 174 7.27 6.65 -22.05
C LEU A 174 8.54 6.58 -22.92
N GLU A 175 8.54 5.64 -23.85
CA GLU A 175 9.50 5.57 -24.96
C GLU A 175 8.73 5.74 -26.26
N ASN A 176 9.10 6.74 -27.09
CA ASN A 176 8.39 7.07 -28.33
C ASN A 176 6.87 7.25 -28.12
N ASN A 177 6.48 7.99 -27.07
CA ASN A 177 5.09 8.23 -26.64
C ASN A 177 4.29 6.98 -26.21
N LYS A 178 4.92 5.82 -26.06
CA LYS A 178 4.27 4.60 -25.54
C LYS A 178 4.70 4.35 -24.09
N PRO A 179 3.77 4.06 -23.18
CA PRO A 179 4.12 3.77 -21.79
C PRO A 179 4.82 2.41 -21.70
N VAL A 180 6.00 2.38 -21.09
CA VAL A 180 6.82 1.17 -20.90
C VAL A 180 6.96 0.77 -19.43
N SER A 181 6.71 1.70 -18.52
CA SER A 181 6.61 1.42 -17.07
C SER A 181 5.66 2.42 -16.44
N VAL A 182 4.84 1.96 -15.50
CA VAL A 182 3.83 2.78 -14.83
C VAL A 182 3.75 2.45 -13.35
N CYS A 183 3.37 3.43 -12.53
CA CYS A 183 2.95 3.20 -11.16
C CYS A 183 1.77 4.10 -10.79
N VAL A 184 0.92 3.58 -9.90
CA VAL A 184 -0.24 4.31 -9.34
C VAL A 184 0.13 4.80 -7.96
N VAL A 185 -0.04 6.09 -7.74
CA VAL A 185 0.30 6.79 -6.50
C VAL A 185 -0.90 7.56 -5.99
N SER A 186 -1.19 7.43 -4.70
CA SER A 186 -2.17 8.30 -4.03
C SER A 186 -1.49 9.26 -3.07
N LEU A 187 -2.14 10.41 -2.83
CA LEU A 187 -1.67 11.47 -1.93
C LEU A 187 -2.63 11.62 -0.75
N LEU A 188 -2.08 11.73 0.44
CA LEU A 188 -2.82 12.02 1.67
C LEU A 188 -2.00 12.98 2.54
N GLY A 189 -2.41 14.25 2.61
CA GLY A 189 -1.60 15.29 3.24
C GLY A 189 -0.23 15.40 2.56
N ASN A 190 0.83 15.36 3.33
CA ASN A 190 2.22 15.39 2.87
C ASN A 190 2.83 13.99 2.61
N LYS A 191 1.98 12.95 2.47
CA LYS A 191 2.42 11.57 2.21
C LYS A 191 1.90 11.05 0.89
N ALA A 192 2.74 10.29 0.20
CA ALA A 192 2.39 9.52 -0.98
C ALA A 192 2.40 8.01 -0.70
N PHE A 193 1.56 7.26 -1.39
CA PHE A 193 1.45 5.81 -1.28
C PHE A 193 1.57 5.17 -2.65
N TYR A 194 2.54 4.28 -2.80
CA TYR A 194 2.79 3.50 -4.00
C TYR A 194 1.93 2.23 -3.98
N HIS A 195 0.88 2.20 -4.80
CA HIS A 195 -0.12 1.12 -4.75
C HIS A 195 0.20 -0.01 -5.72
N TYR A 196 0.30 0.31 -7.00
CA TYR A 196 0.44 -0.64 -8.07
C TYR A 196 1.52 -0.19 -9.04
N ALA A 197 2.18 -1.16 -9.68
CA ALA A 197 3.12 -0.88 -10.75
C ALA A 197 3.17 -2.01 -11.77
N ALA A 198 3.49 -1.64 -12.99
CA ALA A 198 3.70 -2.57 -14.07
C ALA A 198 4.84 -2.09 -14.98
N SER A 199 5.51 -3.04 -15.62
CA SER A 199 6.52 -2.75 -16.64
C SER A 199 6.41 -3.76 -17.77
N THR A 200 6.44 -3.27 -19.00
CA THR A 200 6.57 -4.09 -20.21
C THR A 200 7.93 -4.80 -20.22
N GLU A 201 8.14 -5.71 -21.13
CA GLU A 201 9.46 -6.31 -21.35
C GLU A 201 10.50 -5.24 -21.72
N ARG A 202 10.12 -4.33 -22.63
CA ARG A 202 10.98 -3.19 -23.01
C ARG A 202 11.33 -2.30 -21.80
N GLY A 203 10.33 -1.98 -20.95
CA GLY A 203 10.55 -1.21 -19.73
C GLY A 203 11.55 -1.87 -18.78
N ARG A 204 11.56 -3.20 -18.68
CA ARG A 204 12.56 -3.95 -17.89
C ARG A 204 13.95 -3.86 -18.50
N VAL A 205 14.07 -4.06 -19.82
CA VAL A 205 15.36 -3.98 -20.54
C VAL A 205 16.03 -2.63 -20.35
N VAL A 206 15.26 -1.53 -20.44
CA VAL A 206 15.80 -0.17 -20.29
C VAL A 206 15.81 0.33 -18.83
N SER A 207 15.50 -0.54 -17.87
CA SER A 207 15.46 -0.19 -16.43
C SER A 207 14.50 0.98 -16.12
N ALA A 208 13.40 1.12 -16.88
CA ALA A 208 12.50 2.26 -16.80
C ALA A 208 11.90 2.46 -15.41
N SER A 209 11.57 1.37 -14.69
CA SER A 209 11.02 1.45 -13.33
C SER A 209 11.95 2.14 -12.33
N TYR A 210 13.27 2.00 -12.48
CA TYR A 210 14.24 2.66 -11.60
C TYR A 210 14.31 4.16 -11.87
N GLY A 211 14.38 4.57 -13.14
CA GLY A 211 14.32 5.97 -13.53
C GLY A 211 12.95 6.59 -13.19
N MET A 212 11.88 5.80 -13.30
CA MET A 212 10.53 6.23 -12.94
C MET A 212 10.45 6.65 -11.47
N ILE A 213 10.99 5.85 -10.54
CA ILE A 213 10.99 6.24 -9.13
C ILE A 213 11.81 7.52 -8.89
N PHE A 214 12.99 7.63 -9.50
CA PHE A 214 13.82 8.83 -9.39
C PHE A 214 13.06 10.09 -9.84
N ASN A 215 12.35 10.03 -10.96
CA ASN A 215 11.58 11.17 -11.47
C ASN A 215 10.25 11.35 -10.72
N LEU A 216 9.65 10.29 -10.20
CA LEU A 216 8.51 10.39 -9.28
C LEU A 216 8.87 11.17 -8.01
N ILE A 217 10.06 10.95 -7.43
CA ILE A 217 10.53 11.71 -6.26
C ILE A 217 10.60 13.22 -6.58
N LYS A 218 11.04 13.60 -7.79
CA LYS A 218 11.01 15.01 -8.22
C LYS A 218 9.60 15.58 -8.31
N GLU A 219 8.69 14.81 -8.91
CA GLU A 219 7.27 15.17 -9.02
C GLU A 219 6.65 15.37 -7.64
N LEU A 220 6.85 14.41 -6.73
CA LEU A 220 6.33 14.45 -5.36
C LEU A 220 6.88 15.64 -4.55
N ARG A 221 8.15 15.99 -4.74
CA ARG A 221 8.74 17.18 -4.14
C ARG A 221 8.05 18.47 -4.62
N GLY A 222 7.75 18.56 -5.92
CA GLY A 222 6.97 19.65 -6.49
C GLY A 222 5.55 19.77 -5.93
N LEU A 223 5.01 18.68 -5.41
CA LEU A 223 3.70 18.59 -4.74
C LEU A 223 3.77 18.77 -3.21
N ALA A 224 4.92 19.18 -2.66
CA ALA A 224 5.16 19.34 -1.22
C ALA A 224 4.90 18.05 -0.40
N VAL A 225 5.25 16.91 -0.97
CA VAL A 225 5.21 15.60 -0.30
C VAL A 225 6.54 15.34 0.39
N ASP A 226 6.49 14.85 1.64
CA ASP A 226 7.68 14.58 2.45
C ASP A 226 8.10 13.11 2.40
N GLU A 227 7.14 12.20 2.20
CA GLU A 227 7.37 10.75 2.28
C GLU A 227 6.62 9.99 1.19
N LEU A 228 7.26 8.95 0.65
CA LEU A 228 6.63 7.93 -0.20
C LEU A 228 6.66 6.57 0.52
N ASP A 229 5.48 6.04 0.89
CA ASP A 229 5.37 4.65 1.33
C ASP A 229 5.35 3.71 0.13
N PHE A 230 6.40 2.92 -0.03
CA PHE A 230 6.49 1.88 -1.06
C PHE A 230 5.59 0.66 -0.80
N GLY A 231 4.89 0.63 0.33
CA GLY A 231 4.07 -0.49 0.74
C GLY A 231 4.89 -1.69 1.23
N GLY A 232 4.21 -2.82 1.31
CA GLY A 232 4.73 -4.01 1.97
C GLY A 232 6.04 -4.56 1.40
N ILE A 233 6.89 -5.04 2.31
CA ILE A 233 8.07 -5.86 2.05
C ILE A 233 7.77 -7.25 2.60
N SER A 234 8.14 -8.33 1.90
CA SER A 234 7.93 -9.68 2.41
C SER A 234 8.80 -9.94 3.65
N ALA A 235 8.23 -10.61 4.65
CA ALA A 235 8.97 -10.99 5.86
C ALA A 235 9.88 -12.21 5.62
N ASP A 236 9.50 -13.04 4.67
CA ASP A 236 10.11 -14.34 4.36
C ASP A 236 10.92 -14.37 3.05
N GLY A 237 11.05 -13.21 2.39
CA GLY A 237 11.73 -13.10 1.10
C GLY A 237 10.96 -13.72 -0.08
N SER A 238 9.69 -14.10 0.10
CA SER A 238 8.85 -14.69 -0.95
C SER A 238 8.69 -13.80 -2.18
N SER A 239 8.86 -12.48 -2.01
CA SER A 239 8.81 -11.47 -3.07
C SER A 239 10.19 -10.87 -3.40
N SER A 240 11.23 -11.69 -3.44
CA SER A 240 12.64 -11.27 -3.49
C SER A 240 12.97 -10.21 -4.56
N GLY A 241 12.36 -10.30 -5.75
CA GLY A 241 12.55 -9.32 -6.82
C GLY A 241 11.92 -7.95 -6.51
N VAL A 242 10.73 -7.95 -5.91
CA VAL A 242 10.01 -6.72 -5.51
C VAL A 242 10.70 -6.09 -4.31
N ASP A 243 11.11 -6.92 -3.34
CA ASP A 243 11.80 -6.46 -2.14
C ASP A 243 13.17 -5.88 -2.50
N PHE A 244 13.93 -6.55 -3.38
CA PHE A 244 15.17 -6.02 -3.92
C PHE A 244 14.97 -4.64 -4.55
N PHE A 245 13.92 -4.48 -5.37
CA PHE A 245 13.59 -3.20 -6.00
C PHE A 245 13.29 -2.12 -4.96
N LYS A 246 12.41 -2.40 -3.99
CA LYS A 246 12.03 -1.41 -2.96
C LYS A 246 13.19 -1.06 -2.04
N LEU A 247 13.85 -2.07 -1.45
CA LEU A 247 14.94 -1.88 -0.48
C LEU A 247 16.20 -1.26 -1.07
N GLY A 248 16.36 -1.29 -2.38
CA GLY A 248 17.50 -0.70 -3.06
C GLY A 248 17.45 0.84 -3.14
N PHE A 249 16.27 1.43 -2.94
CA PHE A 249 16.12 2.89 -2.79
C PHE A 249 16.49 3.37 -1.38
N ASN A 250 16.81 2.45 -0.48
CA ASN A 250 17.38 2.69 0.84
C ASN A 250 16.46 3.52 1.78
N GLY A 251 15.14 3.31 1.66
CA GLY A 251 14.16 3.90 2.58
C GLY A 251 14.24 3.28 3.98
N GLU A 252 13.57 3.92 4.93
CA GLU A 252 13.45 3.44 6.31
C GLU A 252 12.40 2.33 6.40
N GLU A 253 12.72 1.24 7.09
CA GLU A 253 11.74 0.18 7.36
C GLU A 253 10.80 0.61 8.48
N LEU A 254 9.50 0.67 8.17
CA LEU A 254 8.44 0.87 9.16
C LEU A 254 7.82 -0.47 9.53
N LEU A 255 7.99 -0.87 10.79
CA LEU A 255 7.25 -1.98 11.37
C LEU A 255 5.85 -1.52 11.75
N LYS A 256 4.82 -2.27 11.31
CA LYS A 256 3.41 -2.04 11.65
C LYS A 256 2.99 -3.02 12.73
N ILE A 257 2.07 -2.60 13.58
CA ILE A 257 1.59 -3.36 14.74
C ILE A 257 1.04 -4.76 14.37
N GLY A 258 0.67 -4.98 13.10
CA GLY A 258 0.19 -6.26 12.59
C GLY A 258 -1.32 -6.33 12.40
N GLU A 259 -1.82 -7.56 12.31
CA GLU A 259 -3.24 -7.85 12.15
C GLU A 259 -3.83 -8.37 13.46
N PHE A 260 -5.10 -8.01 13.71
CA PHE A 260 -5.84 -8.36 14.91
C PHE A 260 -7.20 -8.93 14.55
N ASP A 261 -7.69 -9.85 15.37
CA ASP A 261 -9.01 -10.46 15.21
C ASP A 261 -9.96 -10.05 16.33
N ILE A 262 -11.04 -9.35 15.97
CA ILE A 262 -12.21 -9.16 16.82
C ILE A 262 -13.15 -10.33 16.55
N SER A 263 -13.20 -11.28 17.47
CA SER A 263 -13.98 -12.52 17.29
C SER A 263 -14.73 -12.90 18.56
N LYS A 264 -15.92 -13.48 18.39
CA LYS A 264 -16.71 -14.04 19.51
C LYS A 264 -16.06 -15.28 20.14
N SER A 265 -15.15 -15.95 19.40
CA SER A 265 -14.46 -17.15 19.86
C SER A 265 -13.09 -17.28 19.18
N LYS A 266 -12.10 -17.75 19.94
CA LYS A 266 -10.78 -18.09 19.38
C LYS A 266 -10.87 -19.13 18.26
N VAL A 267 -11.87 -20.03 18.31
CA VAL A 267 -12.10 -21.03 17.27
C VAL A 267 -12.46 -20.37 15.95
N TYR A 268 -13.33 -19.35 15.95
CA TYR A 268 -13.70 -18.62 14.73
C TYR A 268 -12.49 -17.88 14.14
N SER A 269 -11.68 -17.23 14.96
CA SER A 269 -10.44 -16.57 14.53
C SER A 269 -9.46 -17.57 13.90
N TYR A 270 -9.27 -18.73 14.53
CA TYR A 270 -8.42 -19.79 14.02
C TYR A 270 -8.89 -20.33 12.66
N VAL A 271 -10.19 -20.71 12.58
CA VAL A 271 -10.78 -21.20 11.32
C VAL A 271 -10.67 -20.16 10.21
N PHE A 272 -10.95 -18.90 10.51
CA PHE A 272 -10.83 -17.81 9.57
C PHE A 272 -9.37 -17.66 9.08
N SER A 273 -8.39 -17.71 9.98
CA SER A 273 -6.97 -17.65 9.65
C SER A 273 -6.55 -18.81 8.74
N LYS A 274 -7.03 -20.03 9.00
CA LYS A 274 -6.76 -21.21 8.15
C LYS A 274 -7.37 -21.08 6.76
N LEU A 275 -8.59 -20.57 6.64
CA LEU A 275 -9.24 -20.32 5.35
C LEU A 275 -8.47 -19.28 4.53
N LEU A 276 -7.98 -18.21 5.15
CA LEU A 276 -7.15 -17.21 4.49
C LEU A 276 -5.80 -17.79 4.04
N GLN A 277 -5.16 -18.59 4.87
CA GLN A 277 -3.90 -19.26 4.54
C GLN A 277 -4.06 -20.20 3.34
N PHE A 278 -5.14 -21.00 3.32
CA PHE A 278 -5.45 -21.88 2.20
C PHE A 278 -5.65 -21.11 0.90
N LYS A 279 -6.42 -20.00 0.95
CA LYS A 279 -6.67 -19.16 -0.23
C LYS A 279 -5.41 -18.48 -0.79
N LYS A 280 -4.39 -18.22 0.04
CA LYS A 280 -3.11 -17.63 -0.41
C LYS A 280 -2.24 -18.65 -1.14
N ASN A 281 -2.40 -19.93 -0.82
CA ASN A 281 -1.62 -21.03 -1.40
C ASN A 281 -2.26 -21.63 -2.67
N LEU A 282 -3.44 -21.16 -3.07
CA LEU A 282 -4.11 -21.41 -4.35
C LEU A 282 -3.82 -20.30 -5.36
#